data_aa7fd9af6bcb32b12dd5b83a2a713482
#
_entry.id   aa7fd9af6bcb32b12dd5b83a2a713482
#
_cell.length_a   1.000
_cell.length_b   1.000
_cell.length_c   1.000
_cell.angle_alpha   90.00
_cell.angle_beta   90.00
_cell.angle_gamma   90.00
#
_symmetry.space_group_name_H-M   'P 1'
#
loop_
_entity.id
_entity.type
_entity.pdbx_description
1 polymer ?
#
loop_
_entity_poly.entity_id
_entity_poly.type
_entity_poly.pdbx_seq_one_letter_code
_entity_poly.pdbx_strand_id
1 'polypeptide(L)'
;MVANGLVLGRDGFGVVSKSAKVVVDIESHHSNILPWKQRYKNVVMAKKLDAKELFAAEVICLTGVSNVTGQDFSKRIKIVRKTCPKAILGVDAAQMLGHTRIDIKRLGADFMAFSGHKFGAPMGIGGLIIKKKLAEKLIPLNFGGEMVDSVSVDGEPVFAEIPERLEAGTLSVGAIFGLFEAAKISKRNLYEFRCEDVIYGSVGDYVSELIRETADGLKKTKGVKVLAANGGIVTFQVKGVHPHDVAQILADEGIAVRAGWLCAEPFLRYKGWGPVVRASLSEFNTEVEVEKFLDIIEKIRVKMGVENV
;
A
#
# COMPACT_ATOMS: atom_id res chain seq x y z
N MET A 1 -1.50 2.29 -14.76
CA MET A 1 -0.50 2.19 -15.87
C MET A 1 -0.11 0.72 -16.15
N VAL A 2 0.59 -0.02 -15.28
CA VAL A 2 1.18 -1.33 -15.59
C VAL A 2 0.16 -2.37 -16.09
N ALA A 3 -0.99 -2.52 -15.41
CA ALA A 3 -2.02 -3.49 -15.83
C ALA A 3 -2.56 -3.24 -17.27
N ASN A 4 -2.60 -1.99 -17.71
CA ASN A 4 -2.95 -1.63 -19.09
C ASN A 4 -1.79 -1.85 -20.05
N GLY A 5 -0.61 -1.33 -19.68
CA GLY A 5 0.56 -1.31 -20.55
C GLY A 5 1.16 -2.68 -20.85
N LEU A 6 0.89 -3.70 -20.00
CA LEU A 6 1.36 -5.07 -20.25
C LEU A 6 0.51 -5.84 -21.26
N VAL A 7 -0.73 -5.45 -21.51
CA VAL A 7 -1.61 -6.15 -22.47
C VAL A 7 -1.04 -5.99 -23.88
N LEU A 8 -0.88 -7.11 -24.60
CA LEU A 8 -0.46 -7.11 -26.01
C LEU A 8 -1.41 -6.24 -26.84
N GLY A 9 -0.85 -5.18 -27.45
CA GLY A 9 -1.50 -4.27 -28.39
C GLY A 9 -1.27 -4.70 -29.83
N ARG A 10 -1.91 -3.97 -30.79
CA ARG A 10 -1.74 -4.19 -32.23
C ARG A 10 -0.36 -3.76 -32.74
N ASP A 11 0.31 -2.83 -32.04
CA ASP A 11 1.53 -2.15 -32.47
C ASP A 11 2.82 -2.81 -31.96
N GLY A 12 2.76 -4.08 -31.52
CA GLY A 12 3.91 -4.81 -30.99
C GLY A 12 4.33 -4.44 -29.56
N PHE A 13 3.64 -3.49 -28.92
CA PHE A 13 3.80 -3.18 -27.49
C PHE A 13 2.98 -4.13 -26.64
N GLY A 14 3.35 -4.19 -25.36
CA GLY A 14 2.80 -5.14 -24.39
C GLY A 14 3.53 -6.49 -24.49
N VAL A 15 3.36 -7.31 -23.47
CA VAL A 15 4.09 -8.58 -23.32
C VAL A 15 3.21 -9.74 -22.89
N VAL A 16 1.95 -9.47 -22.57
CA VAL A 16 1.08 -10.46 -21.91
C VAL A 16 -0.29 -10.49 -22.59
N SER A 17 -0.78 -11.67 -22.92
CA SER A 17 -2.13 -11.84 -23.47
C SER A 17 -3.21 -11.43 -22.46
N LYS A 18 -4.37 -10.97 -22.95
CA LYS A 18 -5.57 -10.77 -22.11
C LYS A 18 -6.05 -12.04 -21.39
N SER A 19 -5.69 -13.22 -21.91
CA SER A 19 -5.99 -14.52 -21.30
C SER A 19 -4.95 -14.99 -20.29
N ALA A 20 -3.82 -14.27 -20.17
CA ALA A 20 -2.76 -14.60 -19.22
C ALA A 20 -3.28 -14.73 -17.80
N LYS A 21 -2.69 -15.67 -17.06
CA LYS A 21 -2.99 -15.82 -15.64
C LYS A 21 -2.28 -14.74 -14.83
N VAL A 22 -3.08 -13.88 -14.24
CA VAL A 22 -2.63 -12.87 -13.28
C VAL A 22 -2.96 -13.33 -11.87
N VAL A 23 -2.00 -13.33 -10.98
CA VAL A 23 -2.19 -13.67 -9.56
C VAL A 23 -2.02 -12.40 -8.73
N VAL A 24 -3.02 -12.11 -7.90
CA VAL A 24 -3.00 -11.00 -6.93
C VAL A 24 -3.25 -11.59 -5.55
N ASP A 25 -2.53 -11.16 -4.52
CA ASP A 25 -2.82 -11.68 -3.19
C ASP A 25 -4.14 -11.14 -2.63
N ILE A 26 -4.81 -11.94 -1.80
CA ILE A 26 -6.13 -11.59 -1.22
C ILE A 26 -6.06 -10.36 -0.34
N GLU A 27 -4.90 -10.05 0.22
CA GLU A 27 -4.64 -8.93 1.13
C GLU A 27 -4.38 -7.60 0.41
N SER A 28 -4.48 -7.61 -0.93
CA SER A 28 -4.27 -6.44 -1.75
C SER A 28 -5.33 -5.37 -1.55
N HIS A 29 -4.89 -4.12 -1.56
CA HIS A 29 -5.76 -2.96 -1.70
C HIS A 29 -6.50 -3.00 -3.04
N HIS A 30 -7.70 -2.42 -3.12
CA HIS A 30 -8.52 -2.40 -4.34
C HIS A 30 -7.74 -1.87 -5.56
N SER A 31 -6.85 -0.89 -5.39
CA SER A 31 -6.01 -0.37 -6.48
C SER A 31 -5.00 -1.36 -7.05
N ASN A 32 -4.68 -2.43 -6.30
CA ASN A 32 -3.88 -3.55 -6.78
C ASN A 32 -4.73 -4.77 -7.23
N ILE A 33 -6.05 -4.69 -7.19
CA ILE A 33 -6.98 -5.73 -7.63
C ILE A 33 -7.71 -5.30 -8.91
N LEU A 34 -8.39 -4.16 -8.84
CA LEU A 34 -9.37 -3.74 -9.86
C LEU A 34 -8.74 -3.52 -11.23
N PRO A 35 -7.55 -2.91 -11.39
CA PRO A 35 -6.95 -2.73 -12.71
C PRO A 35 -6.71 -4.06 -13.43
N TRP A 36 -6.29 -5.10 -12.71
CA TRP A 36 -6.10 -6.43 -13.27
C TRP A 36 -7.41 -7.07 -13.68
N LYS A 37 -8.41 -7.04 -12.80
CA LYS A 37 -9.77 -7.57 -13.07
C LYS A 37 -10.43 -6.91 -14.27
N GLN A 38 -10.17 -5.63 -14.54
CA GLN A 38 -10.73 -4.92 -15.69
C GLN A 38 -10.01 -5.24 -17.02
N ARG A 39 -8.78 -5.71 -16.98
CA ARG A 39 -7.95 -5.88 -18.19
C ARG A 39 -7.71 -7.33 -18.58
N TYR A 40 -7.73 -8.24 -17.63
CA TYR A 40 -7.42 -9.65 -17.84
C TYR A 40 -8.62 -10.54 -17.54
N LYS A 41 -8.77 -11.61 -18.33
CA LYS A 41 -9.87 -12.57 -18.15
C LYS A 41 -9.62 -13.57 -17.03
N ASN A 42 -8.35 -13.89 -16.74
CA ASN A 42 -7.93 -14.91 -15.78
C ASN A 42 -7.17 -14.28 -14.62
N VAL A 43 -7.89 -13.70 -13.66
CA VAL A 43 -7.30 -13.09 -12.45
C VAL A 43 -7.67 -13.90 -11.22
N VAL A 44 -6.66 -14.47 -10.59
CA VAL A 44 -6.77 -15.28 -9.37
C VAL A 44 -6.45 -14.44 -8.15
N MET A 45 -7.37 -14.43 -7.17
CA MET A 45 -7.15 -13.86 -5.85
C MET A 45 -6.53 -14.93 -4.96
N ALA A 46 -5.21 -14.93 -4.82
CA ALA A 46 -4.49 -15.95 -4.08
C ALA A 46 -4.63 -15.78 -2.56
N LYS A 47 -4.98 -16.85 -1.88
CA LYS A 47 -5.16 -16.87 -0.40
C LYS A 47 -3.91 -17.34 0.32
N LYS A 48 -3.14 -18.23 -0.29
CA LYS A 48 -1.96 -18.87 0.31
C LYS A 48 -0.67 -18.58 -0.46
N LEU A 49 -0.78 -18.23 -1.75
CA LEU A 49 0.36 -18.09 -2.68
C LEU A 49 1.19 -19.38 -2.75
N ASP A 50 0.51 -20.53 -2.69
CA ASP A 50 1.12 -21.86 -2.83
C ASP A 50 1.40 -22.22 -4.30
N ALA A 51 2.06 -23.35 -4.52
CA ALA A 51 2.42 -23.80 -5.85
C ALA A 51 1.20 -23.97 -6.79
N LYS A 52 0.04 -24.37 -6.25
CA LYS A 52 -1.20 -24.52 -7.03
C LYS A 52 -1.74 -23.17 -7.51
N GLU A 53 -1.78 -22.18 -6.62
CA GLU A 53 -2.26 -20.84 -6.97
C GLU A 53 -1.30 -20.14 -7.94
N LEU A 54 0.01 -20.33 -7.77
CA LEU A 54 1.07 -19.74 -8.59
C LEU A 54 1.35 -20.45 -9.90
N PHE A 55 0.89 -21.70 -10.06
CA PHE A 55 1.14 -22.48 -11.28
C PHE A 55 0.71 -21.74 -12.55
N ALA A 56 1.61 -21.68 -13.54
CA ALA A 56 1.43 -20.97 -14.80
C ALA A 56 1.05 -19.48 -14.70
N ALA A 57 1.37 -18.81 -13.59
CA ALA A 57 1.20 -17.38 -13.49
C ALA A 57 2.20 -16.64 -14.39
N GLU A 58 1.70 -15.76 -15.26
CA GLU A 58 2.53 -14.89 -16.11
C GLU A 58 2.79 -13.53 -15.44
N VAL A 59 1.83 -13.05 -14.65
CA VAL A 59 1.96 -11.85 -13.85
C VAL A 59 1.56 -12.15 -12.41
N ILE A 60 2.36 -11.71 -11.47
CA ILE A 60 2.07 -11.82 -10.04
C ILE A 60 2.21 -10.42 -9.44
N CYS A 61 1.18 -9.92 -8.78
CA CYS A 61 1.20 -8.60 -8.16
C CYS A 61 0.87 -8.71 -6.67
N LEU A 62 1.83 -8.40 -5.81
CA LEU A 62 1.76 -8.63 -4.38
C LEU A 62 1.77 -7.33 -3.58
N THR A 63 1.12 -7.36 -2.43
CA THR A 63 1.19 -6.31 -1.43
C THR A 63 2.55 -6.38 -0.71
N GLY A 64 3.25 -5.25 -0.60
CA GLY A 64 4.51 -5.16 0.15
C GLY A 64 4.28 -5.12 1.65
N VAL A 65 3.42 -4.21 2.10
CA VAL A 65 2.93 -4.10 3.48
C VAL A 65 1.42 -3.96 3.44
N SER A 66 0.72 -4.75 4.26
CA SER A 66 -0.75 -4.72 4.32
C SER A 66 -1.25 -3.41 4.91
N ASN A 67 -2.20 -2.77 4.22
CA ASN A 67 -2.87 -1.58 4.73
C ASN A 67 -3.92 -1.89 5.81
N VAL A 68 -4.19 -3.16 6.07
CA VAL A 68 -5.11 -3.64 7.11
C VAL A 68 -4.34 -4.15 8.32
N THR A 69 -3.33 -4.99 8.09
CA THR A 69 -2.64 -5.68 9.19
C THR A 69 -1.29 -5.05 9.55
N GLY A 70 -0.74 -4.18 8.71
CA GLY A 70 0.62 -3.65 8.86
C GLY A 70 1.72 -4.69 8.60
N GLN A 71 1.36 -5.92 8.25
CA GLN A 71 2.30 -7.02 8.04
C GLN A 71 3.21 -6.74 6.85
N ASP A 72 4.53 -6.85 7.05
CA ASP A 72 5.54 -6.83 5.98
C ASP A 72 5.64 -8.20 5.30
N PHE A 73 5.52 -8.20 3.98
CA PHE A 73 5.57 -9.40 3.15
C PHE A 73 6.86 -9.55 2.33
N SER A 74 7.90 -8.80 2.62
CA SER A 74 9.18 -8.84 1.89
C SER A 74 9.76 -10.26 1.78
N LYS A 75 9.66 -11.06 2.84
CA LYS A 75 10.11 -12.47 2.82
C LYS A 75 9.27 -13.31 1.85
N ARG A 76 7.95 -13.14 1.87
CA ARG A 76 7.01 -13.85 0.99
C ARG A 76 7.25 -13.49 -0.48
N ILE A 77 7.47 -12.22 -0.79
CA ILE A 77 7.77 -11.75 -2.14
C ILE A 77 9.05 -12.43 -2.69
N LYS A 78 10.10 -12.53 -1.88
CA LYS A 78 11.34 -13.23 -2.26
C LYS A 78 11.14 -14.72 -2.52
N ILE A 79 10.26 -15.38 -1.75
CA ILE A 79 9.90 -16.79 -1.96
C ILE A 79 9.15 -16.92 -3.29
N VAL A 80 8.14 -16.09 -3.54
CA VAL A 80 7.38 -16.11 -4.80
C VAL A 80 8.29 -15.89 -5.99
N ARG A 81 9.26 -14.97 -5.94
CA ARG A 81 10.24 -14.77 -7.00
C ARG A 81 11.07 -16.02 -7.27
N LYS A 82 11.48 -16.75 -6.24
CA LYS A 82 12.24 -18.01 -6.39
C LYS A 82 11.36 -19.12 -7.02
N THR A 83 10.09 -19.18 -6.62
CA THR A 83 9.12 -20.17 -7.13
C THR A 83 8.71 -19.90 -8.58
N CYS A 84 8.55 -18.62 -8.93
CA CYS A 84 8.10 -18.17 -10.24
C CYS A 84 9.12 -17.24 -10.91
N PRO A 85 10.32 -17.73 -11.30
CA PRO A 85 11.41 -16.87 -11.78
C PRO A 85 11.09 -16.16 -13.10
N LYS A 86 10.19 -16.71 -13.92
CA LYS A 86 9.82 -16.18 -15.25
C LYS A 86 8.62 -15.23 -15.20
N ALA A 87 7.80 -15.26 -14.15
CA ALA A 87 6.65 -14.39 -14.03
C ALA A 87 7.07 -12.92 -13.85
N ILE A 88 6.29 -11.99 -14.42
CA ILE A 88 6.44 -10.57 -14.13
C ILE A 88 5.93 -10.34 -12.70
N LEU A 89 6.82 -9.91 -11.81
CA LEU A 89 6.52 -9.70 -10.40
C LEU A 89 6.41 -8.22 -10.07
N GLY A 90 5.23 -7.79 -9.71
CA GLY A 90 4.92 -6.44 -9.23
C GLY A 90 4.72 -6.38 -7.71
N VAL A 91 5.05 -5.24 -7.12
CA VAL A 91 4.84 -4.96 -5.71
C VAL A 91 4.07 -3.66 -5.53
N ASP A 92 2.96 -3.71 -4.83
CA ASP A 92 2.31 -2.54 -4.26
C ASP A 92 3.05 -2.14 -2.98
N ALA A 93 3.84 -1.08 -3.08
CA ALA A 93 4.65 -0.55 -2.00
C ALA A 93 4.03 0.69 -1.34
N ALA A 94 2.72 0.92 -1.54
CA ALA A 94 2.03 2.12 -1.04
C ALA A 94 2.11 2.29 0.49
N GLN A 95 2.16 1.19 1.24
CA GLN A 95 2.37 1.20 2.70
C GLN A 95 3.82 0.83 3.10
N MET A 96 4.65 0.44 2.15
CA MET A 96 5.98 -0.08 2.44
C MET A 96 7.05 1.02 2.47
N LEU A 97 6.91 2.01 1.57
CA LEU A 97 7.85 3.12 1.46
C LEU A 97 7.69 4.06 2.67
N GLY A 98 8.80 4.47 3.25
CA GLY A 98 8.82 5.34 4.44
C GLY A 98 8.92 4.58 5.77
N HIS A 99 8.44 3.33 5.85
CA HIS A 99 8.50 2.53 7.08
C HIS A 99 9.60 1.46 7.08
N THR A 100 10.08 1.06 5.91
CA THR A 100 11.11 0.04 5.76
C THR A 100 12.13 0.39 4.69
N ARG A 101 13.38 0.01 4.93
CA ARG A 101 14.42 0.11 3.88
C ARG A 101 14.15 -0.90 2.78
N ILE A 102 13.85 -0.40 1.58
CA ILE A 102 13.53 -1.21 0.42
C ILE A 102 14.73 -1.25 -0.54
N ASP A 103 15.11 -2.46 -0.95
CA ASP A 103 15.98 -2.70 -2.09
C ASP A 103 15.20 -3.53 -3.11
N ILE A 104 14.71 -2.87 -4.15
CA ILE A 104 13.87 -3.51 -5.18
C ILE A 104 14.61 -4.65 -5.90
N LYS A 105 15.94 -4.53 -6.06
CA LYS A 105 16.75 -5.59 -6.68
C LYS A 105 16.80 -6.84 -5.81
N ARG A 106 17.05 -6.65 -4.50
CA ARG A 106 17.04 -7.74 -3.51
C ARG A 106 15.64 -8.34 -3.28
N LEU A 107 14.59 -7.52 -3.47
CA LEU A 107 13.22 -7.99 -3.41
C LEU A 107 12.87 -8.88 -4.60
N GLY A 108 13.54 -8.68 -5.74
CA GLY A 108 13.36 -9.43 -6.99
C GLY A 108 12.14 -8.97 -7.79
N ALA A 109 11.58 -7.80 -7.50
CA ALA A 109 10.45 -7.24 -8.24
C ALA A 109 10.88 -6.72 -9.63
N ASP A 110 9.97 -6.80 -10.60
CA ASP A 110 10.15 -6.22 -11.93
C ASP A 110 9.60 -4.80 -11.98
N PHE A 111 8.58 -4.52 -11.17
CA PHE A 111 8.08 -3.16 -10.94
C PHE A 111 7.56 -3.00 -9.51
N MET A 112 7.53 -1.75 -9.04
CA MET A 112 7.02 -1.36 -7.74
C MET A 112 6.29 -0.03 -7.87
N ALA A 113 5.05 0.03 -7.41
CA ALA A 113 4.25 1.26 -7.37
C ALA A 113 4.12 1.76 -5.92
N PHE A 114 4.16 3.08 -5.73
CA PHE A 114 4.02 3.69 -4.42
C PHE A 114 3.26 5.03 -4.47
N SER A 115 2.80 5.46 -3.30
CA SER A 115 2.05 6.69 -3.11
C SER A 115 2.84 7.66 -2.23
N GLY A 116 3.13 8.86 -2.74
CA GLY A 116 4.02 9.82 -2.06
C GLY A 116 3.49 10.31 -0.71
N HIS A 117 2.18 10.62 -0.63
CA HIS A 117 1.59 11.15 0.59
C HIS A 117 1.68 10.23 1.82
N LYS A 118 1.94 8.93 1.63
CA LYS A 118 2.06 7.96 2.73
C LYS A 118 3.44 7.94 3.39
N PHE A 119 4.40 8.67 2.84
CA PHE A 119 5.71 8.86 3.47
C PHE A 119 6.16 10.32 3.50
N GLY A 120 5.20 11.24 3.59
CA GLY A 120 5.46 12.66 3.83
C GLY A 120 5.56 13.54 2.60
N ALA A 121 5.34 13.02 1.38
CA ALA A 121 5.26 13.85 0.18
C ALA A 121 3.87 14.49 0.01
N PRO A 122 3.72 15.54 -0.82
CA PRO A 122 2.44 16.13 -1.12
C PRO A 122 1.43 15.12 -1.68
N MET A 123 0.14 15.42 -1.53
CA MET A 123 -0.92 14.65 -2.20
C MET A 123 -0.82 14.80 -3.73
N GLY A 124 -1.32 13.79 -4.46
CA GLY A 124 -1.38 13.82 -5.92
C GLY A 124 -0.12 13.33 -6.63
N ILE A 125 0.94 12.98 -5.88
CA ILE A 125 2.15 12.38 -6.44
C ILE A 125 2.35 10.95 -5.95
N GLY A 126 2.89 10.14 -6.82
CA GLY A 126 3.37 8.78 -6.57
C GLY A 126 4.39 8.40 -7.62
N GLY A 127 4.89 7.18 -7.56
CA GLY A 127 5.90 6.73 -8.51
C GLY A 127 5.77 5.27 -8.89
N LEU A 128 6.32 4.97 -10.05
CA LEU A 128 6.50 3.62 -10.56
C LEU A 128 8.00 3.39 -10.79
N ILE A 129 8.58 2.49 -10.02
CA ILE A 129 9.93 2.00 -10.27
C ILE A 129 9.79 0.71 -11.08
N ILE A 130 10.41 0.64 -12.24
CA ILE A 130 10.25 -0.47 -13.17
C ILE A 130 11.57 -0.80 -13.86
N LYS A 131 11.81 -2.07 -14.16
CA LYS A 131 12.96 -2.50 -14.96
C LYS A 131 12.88 -1.89 -16.37
N LYS A 132 13.97 -1.29 -16.83
CA LYS A 132 14.04 -0.62 -18.15
C LYS A 132 13.46 -1.50 -19.28
N LYS A 133 13.92 -2.74 -19.40
CA LYS A 133 13.45 -3.71 -20.43
C LYS A 133 11.94 -3.97 -20.39
N LEU A 134 11.30 -3.80 -19.23
CA LEU A 134 9.85 -3.96 -19.10
C LEU A 134 9.14 -2.64 -19.43
N ALA A 135 9.68 -1.49 -19.01
CA ALA A 135 9.16 -0.18 -19.31
C ALA A 135 9.13 0.10 -20.83
N GLU A 136 10.18 -0.29 -21.54
CA GLU A 136 10.28 -0.17 -23.00
C GLU A 136 9.14 -0.87 -23.76
N LYS A 137 8.54 -1.88 -23.15
CA LYS A 137 7.44 -2.67 -23.72
C LYS A 137 6.05 -2.22 -23.27
N LEU A 138 5.94 -1.28 -22.31
CA LEU A 138 4.65 -0.81 -21.86
C LEU A 138 3.98 0.08 -22.89
N ILE A 139 2.68 -0.13 -23.08
CA ILE A 139 1.81 0.83 -23.76
C ILE A 139 1.53 1.97 -22.79
N PRO A 140 1.70 3.24 -23.19
CA PRO A 140 1.33 4.39 -22.38
C PRO A 140 -0.15 4.33 -21.96
N LEU A 141 -0.47 4.84 -20.77
CA LEU A 141 -1.85 4.92 -20.31
C LEU A 141 -2.56 6.17 -20.86
N ASN A 142 -1.85 7.27 -20.86
CA ASN A 142 -2.32 8.58 -21.33
C ASN A 142 -1.47 9.00 -22.54
N PHE A 143 -2.05 9.83 -23.38
CA PHE A 143 -1.38 10.40 -24.55
C PHE A 143 -1.50 11.92 -24.51
N GLY A 144 -0.44 12.65 -24.87
CA GLY A 144 -0.39 14.11 -24.80
C GLY A 144 0.96 14.67 -25.20
N GLY A 145 1.23 15.89 -24.85
CA GLY A 145 2.53 16.54 -25.06
C GLY A 145 3.63 15.92 -24.18
N GLU A 146 4.88 16.30 -24.39
CA GLU A 146 6.10 15.90 -23.68
C GLU A 146 6.54 14.43 -23.90
N MET A 147 5.64 13.54 -24.34
CA MET A 147 5.90 12.12 -24.52
C MET A 147 6.28 11.71 -25.95
N VAL A 148 6.43 12.67 -26.86
CA VAL A 148 6.73 12.46 -28.26
C VAL A 148 7.91 13.34 -28.71
N ASP A 149 8.74 12.80 -29.58
CA ASP A 149 9.82 13.57 -30.25
C ASP A 149 9.27 14.37 -31.41
N SER A 150 8.26 13.83 -32.12
CA SER A 150 7.57 14.52 -33.20
C SER A 150 6.19 13.90 -33.46
N VAL A 151 5.36 14.67 -34.19
CA VAL A 151 4.07 14.20 -34.71
C VAL A 151 3.99 14.64 -36.17
N SER A 152 3.68 13.72 -37.07
CA SER A 152 3.52 14.03 -38.50
C SER A 152 2.26 14.87 -38.77
N VAL A 153 2.13 15.42 -39.99
CA VAL A 153 0.93 16.16 -40.41
C VAL A 153 -0.32 15.28 -40.35
N ASP A 154 -0.17 13.97 -40.54
CA ASP A 154 -1.26 12.99 -40.50
C ASP A 154 -1.55 12.52 -39.07
N GLY A 155 -0.85 13.07 -38.07
CA GLY A 155 -1.05 12.78 -36.65
C GLY A 155 -0.28 11.54 -36.12
N GLU A 156 0.61 10.92 -36.92
CA GLU A 156 1.40 9.77 -36.48
C GLU A 156 2.53 10.19 -35.53
N PRO A 157 2.57 9.66 -34.32
CA PRO A 157 3.57 10.02 -33.31
C PRO A 157 4.86 9.25 -33.46
N VAL A 158 5.99 9.92 -33.28
CA VAL A 158 7.26 9.31 -32.92
C VAL A 158 7.41 9.53 -31.41
N PHE A 159 7.27 8.44 -30.63
CA PHE A 159 7.34 8.54 -29.19
C PHE A 159 8.77 8.77 -28.72
N ALA A 160 8.91 9.60 -27.68
CA ALA A 160 10.16 9.78 -26.96
C ALA A 160 10.64 8.47 -26.29
N GLU A 161 11.88 8.46 -25.87
CA GLU A 161 12.43 7.36 -25.06
C GLU A 161 11.72 7.27 -23.69
N ILE A 162 11.98 6.24 -22.94
CA ILE A 162 11.53 6.15 -21.56
C ILE A 162 12.51 6.90 -20.63
N PRO A 163 12.04 7.57 -19.59
CA PRO A 163 10.67 7.54 -19.02
C PRO A 163 9.66 8.47 -19.70
N GLU A 164 10.06 9.42 -20.51
CA GLU A 164 9.22 10.50 -21.07
C GLU A 164 7.99 9.93 -21.80
N ARG A 165 8.15 8.88 -22.58
CA ARG A 165 7.03 8.20 -23.26
C ARG A 165 5.89 7.77 -22.36
N LEU A 166 6.13 7.56 -21.05
CA LEU A 166 5.13 7.12 -20.08
C LEU A 166 4.53 8.28 -19.26
N GLU A 167 4.99 9.52 -19.53
CA GLU A 167 4.65 10.75 -18.79
C GLU A 167 3.99 11.75 -19.74
N ALA A 168 2.66 11.73 -19.84
CA ALA A 168 1.92 12.63 -20.73
C ALA A 168 1.62 13.97 -20.06
N GLY A 169 2.01 15.07 -20.70
CA GLY A 169 1.79 16.45 -20.26
C GLY A 169 2.83 16.93 -19.25
N THR A 170 2.76 18.22 -18.93
CA THR A 170 3.69 18.87 -17.98
C THR A 170 3.55 18.28 -16.58
N LEU A 171 4.65 17.79 -16.05
CA LEU A 171 4.69 17.19 -14.73
C LEU A 171 4.50 18.22 -13.61
N SER A 172 3.95 17.78 -12.48
CA SER A 172 3.79 18.62 -11.27
C SER A 172 5.14 18.82 -10.57
N VAL A 173 5.91 19.81 -11.02
CA VAL A 173 7.27 20.10 -10.53
C VAL A 173 7.29 20.30 -9.02
N GLY A 174 6.35 21.06 -8.46
CA GLY A 174 6.26 21.30 -7.02
C GLY A 174 6.04 20.00 -6.23
N ALA A 175 5.20 19.09 -6.72
CA ALA A 175 4.98 17.80 -6.07
C ALA A 175 6.20 16.87 -6.19
N ILE A 176 6.95 16.94 -7.30
CA ILE A 176 8.21 16.19 -7.49
C ILE A 176 9.27 16.67 -6.48
N PHE A 177 9.42 17.98 -6.29
CA PHE A 177 10.31 18.52 -5.25
C PHE A 177 9.91 18.05 -3.86
N GLY A 178 8.61 18.09 -3.53
CA GLY A 178 8.11 17.57 -2.26
C GLY A 178 8.38 16.08 -2.08
N LEU A 179 8.24 15.29 -3.15
CA LEU A 179 8.58 13.86 -3.13
C LEU A 179 10.08 13.63 -2.89
N PHE A 180 10.94 14.42 -3.51
CA PHE A 180 12.39 14.36 -3.33
C PHE A 180 12.79 14.68 -1.89
N GLU A 181 12.24 15.75 -1.28
CA GLU A 181 12.52 16.09 0.11
C GLU A 181 12.00 15.03 1.09
N ALA A 182 10.79 14.51 0.88
CA ALA A 182 10.26 13.41 1.68
C ALA A 182 11.17 12.17 1.63
N ALA A 183 11.70 11.83 0.45
CA ALA A 183 12.63 10.72 0.30
C ALA A 183 13.96 10.95 1.04
N LYS A 184 14.46 12.19 1.10
CA LYS A 184 15.65 12.55 1.88
C LYS A 184 15.41 12.42 3.38
N ILE A 185 14.26 12.88 3.87
CA ILE A 185 13.86 12.77 5.27
C ILE A 185 13.70 11.30 5.65
N SER A 186 12.94 10.53 4.88
CA SER A 186 12.75 9.10 5.10
C SER A 186 14.08 8.34 5.16
N LYS A 187 15.06 8.72 4.33
CA LYS A 187 16.40 8.11 4.39
C LYS A 187 17.11 8.37 5.72
N ARG A 188 16.96 9.58 6.29
CA ARG A 188 17.54 9.92 7.60
C ARG A 188 16.90 9.11 8.73
N ASN A 189 15.59 8.98 8.70
CA ASN A 189 14.77 8.27 9.69
C ASN A 189 15.02 6.74 9.75
N LEU A 190 15.80 6.19 8.81
CA LEU A 190 16.24 4.78 8.84
C LEU A 190 17.42 4.53 9.78
N TYR A 191 18.00 5.60 10.36
CA TYR A 191 19.09 5.55 11.33
C TYR A 191 18.57 5.93 12.71
N GLU A 192 19.48 6.29 13.61
CA GLU A 192 19.16 6.74 14.98
C GLU A 192 18.03 7.80 15.01
N PHE A 193 17.03 7.56 15.83
CA PHE A 193 15.89 8.44 16.06
C PHE A 193 15.83 8.79 17.55
N ARG A 194 15.66 10.07 17.88
CA ARG A 194 15.51 10.54 19.25
C ARG A 194 14.11 11.09 19.46
N CYS A 195 13.44 10.61 20.50
CA CYS A 195 12.20 11.18 21.01
C CYS A 195 12.42 11.50 22.50
N GLU A 196 12.28 12.76 22.88
CA GLU A 196 12.61 13.26 24.22
C GLU A 196 14.04 12.84 24.64
N ASP A 197 14.18 12.16 25.78
CA ASP A 197 15.46 11.69 26.31
C ASP A 197 15.82 10.26 25.88
N VAL A 198 14.98 9.61 25.07
CA VAL A 198 15.19 8.24 24.61
C VAL A 198 15.76 8.22 23.20
N ILE A 199 16.78 7.39 22.99
CA ILE A 199 17.39 7.14 21.68
C ILE A 199 16.93 5.78 21.18
N TYR A 200 16.29 5.77 19.99
CA TYR A 200 15.86 4.57 19.29
C TYR A 200 16.85 4.23 18.16
N GLY A 201 16.96 2.95 17.80
CA GLY A 201 17.77 2.51 16.68
C GLY A 201 17.28 3.04 15.33
N SER A 202 15.96 3.24 15.23
CA SER A 202 15.30 3.84 14.05
C SER A 202 13.92 4.37 14.41
N VAL A 203 13.31 5.17 13.51
CA VAL A 203 11.89 5.53 13.59
C VAL A 203 10.99 4.27 13.69
N GLY A 204 11.34 3.21 12.97
CA GLY A 204 10.59 1.95 13.00
C GLY A 204 10.56 1.30 14.39
N ASP A 205 11.63 1.41 15.16
CA ASP A 205 11.68 0.88 16.53
C ASP A 205 10.77 1.68 17.45
N TYR A 206 10.83 3.02 17.39
CA TYR A 206 9.93 3.91 18.12
C TYR A 206 8.46 3.64 17.82
N VAL A 207 8.09 3.64 16.53
CA VAL A 207 6.71 3.37 16.10
C VAL A 207 6.25 1.98 16.54
N SER A 208 7.15 0.98 16.51
CA SER A 208 6.83 -0.38 16.97
C SER A 208 6.50 -0.42 18.46
N GLU A 209 7.14 0.42 19.27
CA GLU A 209 6.84 0.55 20.70
C GLU A 209 5.47 1.18 20.91
N LEU A 210 5.16 2.31 20.25
CA LEU A 210 3.83 2.93 20.31
C LEU A 210 2.71 1.96 19.87
N ILE A 211 2.95 1.15 18.84
CA ILE A 211 2.01 0.12 18.38
C ILE A 211 1.79 -0.97 19.43
N ARG A 212 2.86 -1.42 20.07
CA ARG A 212 2.78 -2.41 21.16
C ARG A 212 1.93 -1.89 22.32
N GLU A 213 2.19 -0.68 22.79
CA GLU A 213 1.43 -0.03 23.85
C GLU A 213 -0.03 0.15 23.51
N THR A 214 -0.31 0.68 22.30
CA THR A 214 -1.69 0.82 21.81
C THR A 214 -2.41 -0.52 21.76
N ALA A 215 -1.77 -1.55 21.22
CA ALA A 215 -2.39 -2.88 21.11
C ALA A 215 -2.62 -3.52 22.46
N ASP A 216 -1.70 -3.36 23.40
CA ASP A 216 -1.82 -3.94 24.73
C ASP A 216 -2.87 -3.20 25.58
N GLY A 217 -2.99 -1.89 25.46
CA GLY A 217 -4.07 -1.12 26.05
C GLY A 217 -5.44 -1.53 25.49
N LEU A 218 -5.58 -1.63 24.16
CA LEU A 218 -6.81 -2.07 23.51
C LEU A 218 -7.23 -3.50 23.93
N LYS A 219 -6.28 -4.42 24.09
CA LYS A 219 -6.58 -5.80 24.55
C LYS A 219 -7.11 -5.84 25.99
N LYS A 220 -6.71 -4.90 26.84
CA LYS A 220 -7.20 -4.77 28.22
C LYS A 220 -8.59 -4.14 28.26
N THR A 221 -8.99 -3.38 27.26
CA THR A 221 -10.29 -2.72 27.20
C THR A 221 -11.41 -3.72 26.93
N LYS A 222 -12.38 -3.80 27.85
CA LYS A 222 -13.52 -4.75 27.74
C LYS A 222 -14.30 -4.52 26.44
N GLY A 223 -14.53 -5.59 25.69
CA GLY A 223 -15.31 -5.57 24.46
C GLY A 223 -14.53 -5.05 23.22
N VAL A 224 -13.26 -4.78 23.33
CA VAL A 224 -12.40 -4.49 22.19
C VAL A 224 -11.70 -5.76 21.72
N LYS A 225 -11.70 -5.99 20.41
CA LYS A 225 -10.99 -7.08 19.76
C LYS A 225 -9.91 -6.53 18.84
N VAL A 226 -8.65 -6.67 19.23
CA VAL A 226 -7.51 -6.37 18.35
C VAL A 226 -7.37 -7.49 17.32
N LEU A 227 -7.36 -7.13 16.04
CA LEU A 227 -7.29 -8.06 14.92
C LEU A 227 -5.87 -8.16 14.36
N ALA A 228 -5.14 -7.04 14.36
CA ALA A 228 -3.75 -6.96 13.94
C ALA A 228 -3.07 -5.74 14.56
N ALA A 229 -1.75 -5.84 14.78
CA ALA A 229 -0.91 -4.74 15.26
C ALA A 229 0.52 -4.94 14.74
N ASN A 230 0.90 -4.21 13.69
CA ASN A 230 2.24 -4.26 13.10
C ASN A 230 2.50 -2.97 12.29
N GLY A 231 3.75 -2.62 12.06
CA GLY A 231 4.18 -1.67 11.04
C GLY A 231 3.47 -0.31 11.07
N GLY A 232 3.26 0.27 12.25
CA GLY A 232 2.55 1.54 12.41
C GLY A 232 1.03 1.43 12.37
N ILE A 233 0.43 0.24 12.35
CA ILE A 233 -1.02 0.02 12.21
C ILE A 233 -1.55 -0.86 13.35
N VAL A 234 -2.66 -0.43 13.96
CA VAL A 234 -3.49 -1.27 14.83
C VAL A 234 -4.91 -1.32 14.26
N THR A 235 -5.39 -2.54 13.97
CA THR A 235 -6.74 -2.78 13.46
C THR A 235 -7.56 -3.52 14.51
N PHE A 236 -8.76 -3.00 14.81
CA PHE A 236 -9.59 -3.50 15.90
C PHE A 236 -11.08 -3.34 15.61
N GLN A 237 -11.89 -3.95 16.46
CA GLN A 237 -13.35 -3.80 16.51
C GLN A 237 -13.79 -3.55 17.95
N VAL A 238 -14.84 -2.76 18.12
CA VAL A 238 -15.53 -2.56 19.42
C VAL A 238 -16.86 -3.30 19.35
N LYS A 239 -17.07 -4.26 20.26
CA LYS A 239 -18.27 -5.10 20.28
C LYS A 239 -19.52 -4.25 20.49
N GLY A 240 -20.49 -4.42 19.62
CA GLY A 240 -21.78 -3.70 19.70
C GLY A 240 -21.74 -2.27 19.14
N VAL A 241 -20.59 -1.77 18.69
CA VAL A 241 -20.47 -0.39 18.11
C VAL A 241 -20.01 -0.50 16.66
N HIS A 242 -20.71 0.22 15.78
CA HIS A 242 -20.31 0.25 14.38
C HIS A 242 -18.99 1.03 14.20
N PRO A 243 -18.05 0.57 13.34
CA PRO A 243 -16.75 1.22 13.17
C PRO A 243 -16.81 2.72 12.82
N HIS A 244 -17.82 3.16 12.08
CA HIS A 244 -18.00 4.60 11.77
C HIS A 244 -18.39 5.40 12.99
N ASP A 245 -19.17 4.85 13.92
CA ASP A 245 -19.53 5.53 15.17
C ASP A 245 -18.31 5.65 16.07
N VAL A 246 -17.47 4.60 16.14
CA VAL A 246 -16.16 4.66 16.84
C VAL A 246 -15.29 5.78 16.24
N ALA A 247 -15.20 5.85 14.91
CA ALA A 247 -14.40 6.87 14.24
C ALA A 247 -14.97 8.28 14.47
N GLN A 248 -16.29 8.47 14.50
CA GLN A 248 -16.91 9.76 14.77
C GLN A 248 -16.63 10.22 16.21
N ILE A 249 -16.82 9.36 17.20
CA ILE A 249 -16.55 9.70 18.61
C ILE A 249 -15.07 10.09 18.81
N LEU A 250 -14.14 9.38 18.17
CA LEU A 250 -12.72 9.72 18.21
C LEU A 250 -12.44 11.06 17.52
N ALA A 251 -13.07 11.32 16.37
CA ALA A 251 -12.90 12.57 15.64
C ALA A 251 -13.40 13.79 16.42
N ASP A 252 -14.52 13.67 17.14
CA ASP A 252 -15.06 14.71 18.03
C ASP A 252 -14.08 15.08 19.16
N GLU A 253 -13.20 14.15 19.53
CA GLU A 253 -12.12 14.34 20.52
C GLU A 253 -10.75 14.68 19.87
N GLY A 254 -10.75 14.94 18.55
CA GLY A 254 -9.54 15.33 17.79
C GLY A 254 -8.63 14.18 17.36
N ILE A 255 -9.12 12.93 17.37
CA ILE A 255 -8.35 11.75 16.96
C ILE A 255 -8.90 11.18 15.66
N ALA A 256 -8.10 11.21 14.59
CA ALA A 256 -8.46 10.69 13.30
C ALA A 256 -8.09 9.21 13.15
N VAL A 257 -9.07 8.36 12.87
CA VAL A 257 -8.89 6.95 12.52
C VAL A 257 -9.59 6.61 11.20
N ARG A 258 -9.26 5.47 10.62
CA ARG A 258 -9.97 4.99 9.44
C ARG A 258 -10.94 3.87 9.80
N ALA A 259 -12.20 4.00 9.37
CA ALA A 259 -13.24 3.00 9.61
C ALA A 259 -13.73 2.35 8.30
N GLY A 260 -14.31 1.17 8.40
CA GLY A 260 -14.97 0.45 7.32
C GLY A 260 -14.13 -0.67 6.69
N TRP A 261 -14.29 -0.89 5.40
CA TRP A 261 -13.65 -1.99 4.66
C TRP A 261 -12.19 -1.72 4.24
N LEU A 262 -11.65 -0.56 4.54
CA LEU A 262 -10.26 -0.13 4.30
C LEU A 262 -9.78 -0.32 2.85
N CYS A 263 -10.69 -0.34 1.86
CA CYS A 263 -10.42 -0.72 0.47
C CYS A 263 -9.74 -2.11 0.31
N ALA A 264 -10.01 -3.02 1.23
CA ALA A 264 -9.51 -4.40 1.26
C ALA A 264 -10.63 -5.39 1.62
N GLU A 265 -11.86 -5.10 1.16
CA GLU A 265 -13.06 -5.88 1.48
C GLU A 265 -12.91 -7.38 1.20
N PRO A 266 -12.32 -7.85 0.09
CA PRO A 266 -12.11 -9.27 -0.14
C PRO A 266 -11.33 -9.96 0.98
N PHE A 267 -10.29 -9.30 1.50
CA PHE A 267 -9.49 -9.82 2.62
C PHE A 267 -10.27 -9.84 3.94
N LEU A 268 -10.95 -8.74 4.27
CA LEU A 268 -11.73 -8.67 5.51
C LEU A 268 -12.85 -9.71 5.52
N ARG A 269 -13.56 -9.92 4.41
CA ARG A 269 -14.56 -10.99 4.24
C ARG A 269 -13.93 -12.38 4.37
N TYR A 270 -12.77 -12.61 3.75
CA TYR A 270 -12.03 -13.87 3.85
C TYR A 270 -11.65 -14.21 5.30
N LYS A 271 -11.30 -13.18 6.10
CA LYS A 271 -11.01 -13.32 7.54
C LYS A 271 -12.26 -13.43 8.41
N GLY A 272 -13.46 -13.18 7.88
CA GLY A 272 -14.68 -13.10 8.67
C GLY A 272 -14.72 -11.89 9.63
N TRP A 273 -13.97 -10.83 9.32
CA TRP A 273 -13.87 -9.69 10.24
C TRP A 273 -14.96 -8.64 10.06
N GLY A 274 -15.54 -8.50 8.87
CA GLY A 274 -16.43 -7.39 8.57
C GLY A 274 -15.70 -6.04 8.54
N PRO A 275 -16.46 -4.91 8.65
CA PRO A 275 -15.88 -3.58 8.78
C PRO A 275 -15.08 -3.44 10.09
N VAL A 276 -14.00 -2.64 10.04
CA VAL A 276 -13.05 -2.49 11.16
C VAL A 276 -12.70 -1.03 11.40
N VAL A 277 -12.07 -0.75 12.52
CA VAL A 277 -11.36 0.52 12.79
C VAL A 277 -9.87 0.28 12.69
N ARG A 278 -9.15 1.23 12.07
CA ARG A 278 -7.70 1.22 11.98
C ARG A 278 -7.12 2.53 12.51
N ALA A 279 -6.34 2.46 13.56
CA ALA A 279 -5.42 3.52 13.98
C ALA A 279 -4.09 3.34 13.24
N SER A 280 -3.48 4.46 12.83
CA SER A 280 -2.16 4.49 12.19
C SER A 280 -1.29 5.46 12.95
N LEU A 281 -0.13 5.01 13.41
CA LEU A 281 0.85 5.79 14.16
C LEU A 281 2.13 5.97 13.34
N SER A 282 2.79 7.08 13.57
CA SER A 282 4.04 7.46 12.92
C SER A 282 5.00 8.09 13.94
N GLU A 283 6.15 8.55 13.47
CA GLU A 283 7.14 9.28 14.27
C GLU A 283 6.64 10.60 14.88
N PHE A 284 5.49 11.08 14.46
CA PHE A 284 4.89 12.32 14.96
C PHE A 284 3.92 12.09 16.12
N ASN A 285 3.61 10.83 16.44
CA ASN A 285 2.73 10.51 17.55
C ASN A 285 3.51 10.30 18.84
N THR A 286 2.87 10.57 19.97
CA THR A 286 3.45 10.48 21.31
C THR A 286 2.70 9.46 22.17
N GLU A 287 3.34 9.03 23.27
CA GLU A 287 2.71 8.17 24.29
C GLU A 287 1.45 8.83 24.90
N VAL A 288 1.50 10.16 25.14
CA VAL A 288 0.35 10.92 25.66
C VAL A 288 -0.87 10.85 24.72
N GLU A 289 -0.63 10.88 23.39
CA GLU A 289 -1.70 10.71 22.41
C GLU A 289 -2.26 9.27 22.41
N VAL A 290 -1.41 8.28 22.64
CA VAL A 290 -1.82 6.88 22.80
C VAL A 290 -2.67 6.71 24.04
N GLU A 291 -2.27 7.26 25.19
CA GLU A 291 -3.05 7.24 26.43
C GLU A 291 -4.42 7.90 26.23
N LYS A 292 -4.45 9.10 25.65
CA LYS A 292 -5.71 9.80 25.31
C LYS A 292 -6.62 8.95 24.43
N PHE A 293 -6.06 8.31 23.40
CA PHE A 293 -6.80 7.41 22.51
C PHE A 293 -7.43 6.25 23.28
N LEU A 294 -6.67 5.58 24.14
CA LEU A 294 -7.12 4.44 24.95
C LEU A 294 -8.23 4.85 25.93
N ASP A 295 -8.10 5.99 26.60
CA ASP A 295 -9.11 6.55 27.51
C ASP A 295 -10.45 6.80 26.82
N ILE A 296 -10.43 7.28 25.58
CA ILE A 296 -11.65 7.51 24.79
C ILE A 296 -12.26 6.17 24.39
N ILE A 297 -11.45 5.21 23.91
CA ILE A 297 -11.94 3.88 23.52
C ILE A 297 -12.62 3.17 24.70
N GLU A 298 -12.09 3.28 25.91
CA GLU A 298 -12.70 2.68 27.11
C GLU A 298 -14.12 3.21 27.35
N LYS A 299 -14.35 4.50 27.10
CA LYS A 299 -15.63 5.19 27.32
C LYS A 299 -16.64 4.99 26.19
N ILE A 300 -16.23 4.54 25.00
CA ILE A 300 -17.10 4.43 23.82
C ILE A 300 -18.30 3.54 24.08
N ARG A 301 -18.13 2.38 24.69
CA ARG A 301 -19.23 1.44 24.93
C ARG A 301 -20.26 2.00 25.93
N VAL A 302 -19.80 2.76 26.92
CA VAL A 302 -20.67 3.49 27.86
C VAL A 302 -21.46 4.56 27.12
N LYS A 303 -20.78 5.42 26.35
CA LYS A 303 -21.41 6.48 25.52
C LYS A 303 -22.47 5.92 24.56
N MET A 304 -22.29 4.70 24.07
CA MET A 304 -23.19 4.03 23.12
C MET A 304 -24.25 3.13 23.78
N GLY A 305 -24.28 3.03 25.11
CA GLY A 305 -25.27 2.23 25.84
C GLY A 305 -25.17 0.71 25.60
N VAL A 306 -23.99 0.19 25.21
CA VAL A 306 -23.78 -1.22 24.87
C VAL A 306 -22.88 -1.95 25.88
N GLU A 307 -22.86 -1.50 27.12
CA GLU A 307 -22.00 -2.05 28.18
C GLU A 307 -22.29 -3.53 28.47
N ASN A 308 -23.52 -3.94 28.32
CA ASN A 308 -24.03 -5.28 28.65
C ASN A 308 -24.13 -6.23 27.45
N VAL A 309 -23.64 -5.84 26.29
CA VAL A 309 -23.68 -6.64 25.05
C VAL A 309 -22.39 -7.43 24.83
#